data_00884c65ed5c47d74076c251376405b2
#
_entry.id   00884c65ed5c47d74076c251376405b2
#
_cell.length_a   1.000
_cell.length_b   1.000
_cell.length_c   1.000
_cell.angle_alpha   90.00
_cell.angle_beta   90.00
_cell.angle_gamma   90.00
#
_symmetry.space_group_name_H-M   'P 1'
#
loop_
_entity.id
_entity.type
_entity.pdbx_description
1 polymer ?
#
loop_
_entity_poly.entity_id
_entity_poly.type
_entity_poly.pdbx_seq_one_letter_code
_entity_poly.pdbx_strand_id
1 'polypeptide(L)'
;MFGNLSDRITASFNQLRGKGRLTAADVNATVTEIRRALLEADVALPVVRAFTSAVREKAVDAARSQALNPGQQVVKIVNEELIEVLGGETREINWADRGPTIIMLAGLQGAGKTTLAGKLGRWLRDQGKRVLLV
;
A
#
# COMPACT_ATOMS: atom_id res chain seq x y z
N MET A 1 6.41 0.29 -13.75
CA MET A 1 6.98 1.01 -12.61
C MET A 1 6.75 0.29 -11.28
N PHE A 2 5.52 -0.09 -10.94
CA PHE A 2 5.23 -0.76 -9.65
C PHE A 2 5.50 -2.27 -9.60
N GLY A 3 5.68 -2.95 -10.73
CA GLY A 3 6.00 -4.39 -10.76
C GLY A 3 7.26 -4.71 -9.97
N ASN A 4 8.30 -3.91 -10.13
CA ASN A 4 9.58 -4.12 -9.45
C ASN A 4 9.48 -3.98 -7.91
N LEU A 5 8.69 -3.00 -7.41
CA LEU A 5 8.44 -2.84 -5.97
C LEU A 5 7.63 -4.01 -5.40
N SER A 6 6.54 -4.38 -6.07
CA SER A 6 5.69 -5.51 -5.68
C SER A 6 6.46 -6.83 -5.65
N ASP A 7 7.26 -7.10 -6.68
CA ASP A 7 8.06 -8.33 -6.80
C ASP A 7 9.11 -8.41 -5.69
N ARG A 8 9.76 -7.31 -5.33
CA ARG A 8 10.76 -7.26 -4.27
C ARG A 8 10.15 -7.43 -2.89
N ILE A 9 9.02 -6.79 -2.61
CA ILE A 9 8.30 -6.97 -1.35
C ILE A 9 7.83 -8.42 -1.24
N THR A 10 7.29 -9.00 -2.32
CA THR A 10 6.86 -10.40 -2.37
C THR A 10 8.02 -11.36 -2.16
N ALA A 11 9.18 -11.10 -2.78
CA ALA A 11 10.39 -11.91 -2.59
C ALA A 11 10.86 -11.88 -1.12
N SER A 12 10.82 -10.70 -0.47
CA SER A 12 11.15 -10.56 0.95
C SER A 12 10.21 -11.37 1.84
N PHE A 13 8.93 -11.42 1.52
CA PHE A 13 7.95 -12.25 2.25
C PHE A 13 8.14 -13.74 2.02
N ASN A 14 8.53 -14.16 0.81
CA ASN A 14 8.79 -15.56 0.51
C ASN A 14 9.97 -16.11 1.33
N GLN A 15 10.95 -15.28 1.70
CA GLN A 15 12.05 -15.67 2.58
C GLN A 15 11.59 -15.95 4.03
N LEU A 16 10.47 -15.37 4.46
CA LEU A 16 9.87 -15.61 5.77
C LEU A 16 8.95 -16.84 5.77
N ARG A 17 8.42 -17.24 4.60
CA ARG A 17 7.58 -18.42 4.45
C ARG A 17 8.41 -19.68 4.71
N GLY A 18 7.90 -20.58 5.52
CA GLY A 18 8.56 -21.85 5.86
C GLY A 18 9.49 -21.75 7.06
N LYS A 19 9.76 -20.58 7.62
CA LYS A 19 10.44 -20.47 8.91
C LYS A 19 9.44 -20.69 10.04
N GLY A 20 9.57 -21.80 10.74
CA GLY A 20 8.70 -22.14 11.89
C GLY A 20 8.87 -21.16 13.06
N ARG A 21 10.01 -20.46 13.14
CA ARG A 21 10.29 -19.39 14.09
C ARG A 21 10.97 -18.22 13.35
N LEU A 22 10.54 -17.01 13.67
CA LEU A 22 11.22 -15.79 13.22
C LEU A 22 12.07 -15.22 14.35
N THR A 23 13.27 -14.83 14.03
CA THR A 23 14.15 -14.08 14.93
C THR A 23 14.02 -12.57 14.66
N ALA A 24 14.44 -11.75 15.63
CA ALA A 24 14.53 -10.30 15.41
C ALA A 24 15.49 -9.96 14.24
N ALA A 25 16.50 -10.80 14.00
CA ALA A 25 17.41 -10.64 12.86
C ALA A 25 16.66 -10.85 11.52
N ASP A 26 15.80 -11.87 11.42
CA ASP A 26 14.97 -12.13 10.21
C ASP A 26 14.03 -10.95 9.92
N VAL A 27 13.37 -10.42 10.95
CA VAL A 27 12.50 -9.25 10.84
C VAL A 27 13.29 -8.04 10.35
N ASN A 28 14.45 -7.77 10.96
CA ASN A 28 15.30 -6.63 10.59
C ASN A 28 15.82 -6.74 9.15
N ALA A 29 16.21 -7.92 8.70
CA ALA A 29 16.63 -8.16 7.33
C ALA A 29 15.48 -7.85 6.35
N THR A 30 14.28 -8.37 6.60
CA THR A 30 13.10 -8.12 5.77
C THR A 30 12.73 -6.64 5.72
N VAL A 31 12.71 -5.95 6.87
CA VAL A 31 12.42 -4.51 6.93
C VAL A 31 13.47 -3.69 6.17
N THR A 32 14.73 -4.13 6.19
CA THR A 32 15.82 -3.46 5.44
C THR A 32 15.61 -3.58 3.93
N GLU A 33 15.22 -4.76 3.44
CA GLU A 33 14.91 -4.96 2.03
C GLU A 33 13.67 -4.16 1.57
N ILE A 34 12.61 -4.15 2.38
CA ILE A 34 11.42 -3.34 2.11
C ILE A 34 11.80 -1.85 2.07
N ARG A 35 12.60 -1.37 3.03
CA ARG A 35 13.10 0.01 3.05
C ARG A 35 13.83 0.37 1.76
N ARG A 36 14.71 -0.51 1.31
CA ARG A 36 15.47 -0.33 0.08
C ARG A 36 14.54 -0.27 -1.14
N ALA A 37 13.58 -1.19 -1.23
CA ALA A 37 12.61 -1.23 -2.32
C ALA A 37 11.75 0.05 -2.39
N LEU A 38 11.32 0.59 -1.24
CA LEU A 38 10.56 1.83 -1.18
C LEU A 38 11.39 3.05 -1.61
N LEU A 39 12.66 3.14 -1.20
CA LEU A 39 13.55 4.22 -1.61
C LEU A 39 13.86 4.19 -3.11
N GLU A 40 14.05 3.00 -3.67
CA GLU A 40 14.26 2.82 -5.12
C GLU A 40 12.99 3.11 -5.94
N ALA A 41 11.81 3.07 -5.30
CA ALA A 41 10.52 3.49 -5.88
C ALA A 41 10.23 4.98 -5.64
N ASP A 42 11.23 5.79 -5.28
CA ASP A 42 11.12 7.24 -5.04
C ASP A 42 10.16 7.64 -3.90
N VAL A 43 9.90 6.75 -2.95
CA VAL A 43 9.11 7.09 -1.75
C VAL A 43 9.93 8.03 -0.87
N ALA A 44 9.30 9.12 -0.40
CA ALA A 44 9.97 10.15 0.40
C ALA A 44 10.57 9.56 1.69
N LEU A 45 11.82 9.91 1.97
CA LEU A 45 12.60 9.36 3.11
C LEU A 45 11.90 9.46 4.48
N PRO A 46 11.20 10.56 4.84
CA PRO A 46 10.45 10.62 6.10
C PRO A 46 9.36 9.56 6.19
N VAL A 47 8.63 9.32 5.08
CA VAL A 47 7.58 8.29 5.01
C VAL A 47 8.19 6.90 5.18
N VAL A 48 9.28 6.61 4.45
CA VAL A 48 9.99 5.32 4.56
C VAL A 48 10.48 5.08 5.98
N ARG A 49 11.01 6.10 6.66
CA ARG A 49 11.48 5.99 8.06
C ARG A 49 10.33 5.69 9.01
N ALA A 50 9.24 6.44 8.95
CA ALA A 50 8.06 6.24 9.79
C ALA A 50 7.50 4.83 9.61
N PHE A 51 7.25 4.43 8.36
CA PHE A 51 6.76 3.11 8.00
C PHE A 51 7.65 1.97 8.52
N THR A 52 8.96 2.02 8.24
CA THR A 52 9.88 0.94 8.63
C THR A 52 10.07 0.86 10.14
N SER A 53 9.94 1.98 10.88
CA SER A 53 9.97 1.98 12.33
C SER A 53 8.73 1.27 12.90
N ALA A 54 7.54 1.62 12.42
CA ALA A 54 6.28 1.02 12.85
C ALA A 54 6.23 -0.48 12.54
N VAL A 55 6.61 -0.88 11.33
CA VAL A 55 6.69 -2.30 10.95
C VAL A 55 7.66 -3.07 11.85
N ARG A 56 8.85 -2.50 12.11
CA ARG A 56 9.86 -3.17 12.94
C ARG A 56 9.36 -3.40 14.36
N GLU A 57 8.79 -2.38 14.98
CA GLU A 57 8.26 -2.47 16.35
C GLU A 57 7.21 -3.57 16.47
N LYS A 58 6.17 -3.51 15.65
CA LYS A 58 5.07 -4.48 15.64
C LYS A 58 5.52 -5.90 15.27
N ALA A 59 6.43 -6.03 14.30
CA ALA A 59 6.90 -7.33 13.83
C ALA A 59 7.85 -8.02 14.84
N VAL A 60 8.66 -7.27 15.57
CA VAL A 60 9.50 -7.84 16.66
C VAL A 60 8.62 -8.35 17.79
N ASP A 61 7.58 -7.63 18.15
CA ASP A 61 6.64 -8.08 19.21
C ASP A 61 5.85 -9.30 18.76
N ALA A 62 5.40 -9.34 17.50
CA ALA A 62 4.76 -10.52 16.92
C ALA A 62 5.69 -11.75 16.89
N ALA A 63 6.98 -11.56 16.58
CA ALA A 63 7.96 -12.64 16.60
C ALA A 63 8.19 -13.21 18.01
N ARG A 64 8.04 -12.38 19.07
CA ARG A 64 8.14 -12.83 20.48
C ARG A 64 6.92 -13.59 20.95
N SER A 65 5.75 -13.34 20.39
CA SER A 65 4.47 -13.89 20.87
C SER A 65 4.27 -15.39 20.59
N GLN A 66 5.23 -16.07 19.95
CA GLN A 66 5.20 -17.50 19.56
C GLN A 66 3.92 -17.91 18.81
N ALA A 67 3.30 -16.99 18.11
CA ALA A 67 2.06 -17.26 17.40
C ALA A 67 2.27 -18.24 16.23
N LEU A 68 1.22 -19.01 15.94
CA LEU A 68 1.18 -19.85 14.74
C LEU A 68 1.37 -18.98 13.48
N ASN A 69 2.30 -19.39 12.61
CA ASN A 69 2.63 -18.68 11.35
C ASN A 69 3.19 -17.25 11.51
N PRO A 70 4.34 -17.06 12.18
CA PRO A 70 4.91 -15.74 12.40
C PRO A 70 5.23 -14.98 11.11
N GLY A 71 5.56 -15.68 10.02
CA GLY A 71 5.76 -15.07 8.69
C GLY A 71 4.51 -14.39 8.15
N GLN A 72 3.34 -15.01 8.31
CA GLN A 72 2.07 -14.42 7.90
C GLN A 72 1.70 -13.18 8.75
N GLN A 73 2.07 -13.16 10.02
CA GLN A 73 1.86 -12.00 10.86
C GLN A 73 2.69 -10.80 10.41
N VAL A 74 3.95 -11.01 10.03
CA VAL A 74 4.77 -9.92 9.47
C VAL A 74 4.16 -9.39 8.17
N VAL A 75 3.67 -10.25 7.29
CA VAL A 75 2.96 -9.83 6.07
C VAL A 75 1.73 -8.99 6.40
N LYS A 76 0.93 -9.42 7.39
CA LYS A 76 -0.26 -8.70 7.85
C LYS A 76 0.12 -7.31 8.39
N ILE A 77 1.13 -7.23 9.25
CA ILE A 77 1.62 -5.96 9.81
C ILE A 77 2.07 -5.01 8.71
N VAL A 78 2.86 -5.48 7.73
CA VAL A 78 3.30 -4.66 6.61
C VAL A 78 2.11 -4.16 5.79
N ASN A 79 1.10 -5.00 5.56
CA ASN A 79 -0.11 -4.60 4.84
C ASN A 79 -0.91 -3.53 5.59
N GLU A 80 -1.08 -3.69 6.90
CA GLU A 80 -1.78 -2.71 7.75
C GLU A 80 -1.05 -1.36 7.77
N GLU A 81 0.27 -1.36 7.89
CA GLU A 81 1.07 -0.14 7.84
C GLU A 81 1.06 0.52 6.46
N LEU A 82 1.01 -0.24 5.36
CA LEU A 82 0.84 0.32 4.02
C LEU A 82 -0.53 1.00 3.86
N ILE A 83 -1.59 0.40 4.39
CA ILE A 83 -2.94 1.00 4.38
C ILE A 83 -2.92 2.32 5.15
N GLU A 84 -2.29 2.34 6.32
CA GLU A 84 -2.18 3.55 7.16
C GLU A 84 -1.42 4.67 6.43
N VAL A 85 -0.28 4.35 5.81
CA VAL A 85 0.50 5.32 5.00
C VAL A 85 -0.29 5.87 3.82
N LEU A 86 -1.16 5.06 3.23
CA LEU A 86 -2.03 5.46 2.11
C LEU A 86 -3.26 6.28 2.56
N GLY A 87 -3.43 6.49 3.86
CA GLY A 87 -4.48 7.33 4.42
C GLY A 87 -5.56 6.60 5.20
N GLY A 88 -5.39 5.28 5.44
CA GLY A 88 -6.28 4.46 6.26
C GLY A 88 -7.65 4.24 5.60
N GLU A 89 -8.63 5.06 5.95
CA GLU A 89 -9.98 4.93 5.43
C GLU A 89 -10.16 5.50 4.03
N THR A 90 -11.05 4.88 3.26
CA THR A 90 -11.42 5.38 1.93
C THR A 90 -12.17 6.70 2.06
N ARG A 91 -11.66 7.74 1.41
CA ARG A 91 -12.34 9.03 1.34
C ARG A 91 -13.44 8.99 0.30
N GLU A 92 -14.59 9.55 0.65
CA GLU A 92 -15.68 9.73 -0.29
C GLU A 92 -15.44 10.91 -1.24
N ILE A 93 -16.16 10.91 -2.36
CA ILE A 93 -16.14 12.05 -3.28
C ILE A 93 -16.94 13.18 -2.67
N ASN A 94 -16.33 14.36 -2.56
CA ASN A 94 -17.04 15.57 -2.14
C ASN A 94 -17.93 16.05 -3.30
N TRP A 95 -19.24 15.92 -3.11
CA TRP A 95 -20.21 16.35 -4.10
C TRP A 95 -20.48 17.85 -3.99
N ALA A 96 -20.65 18.52 -5.13
CA ALA A 96 -21.09 19.89 -5.15
C ALA A 96 -22.54 20.00 -4.66
N ASP A 97 -22.83 20.99 -3.82
CA ASP A 97 -24.19 21.24 -3.31
C ASP A 97 -25.14 21.71 -4.42
N ARG A 98 -24.60 22.39 -5.41
CA ARG A 98 -25.35 22.92 -6.57
C ARG A 98 -24.54 22.75 -7.85
N GLY A 99 -25.21 22.43 -8.94
CA GLY A 99 -24.59 22.21 -10.25
C GLY A 99 -23.85 20.89 -10.39
N PRO A 100 -23.04 20.73 -11.43
CA PRO A 100 -22.27 19.51 -11.65
C PRO A 100 -21.05 19.45 -10.72
N THR A 101 -20.73 18.28 -10.20
CA THR A 101 -19.44 18.01 -9.59
C THR A 101 -18.40 17.77 -10.69
N ILE A 102 -17.36 18.57 -10.71
CA ILE A 102 -16.27 18.49 -11.70
C ILE A 102 -15.09 17.78 -11.07
N ILE A 103 -14.67 16.67 -11.68
CA ILE A 103 -13.52 15.87 -11.24
C ILE A 103 -12.44 15.96 -12.34
N MET A 104 -11.31 16.58 -12.02
CA MET A 104 -10.17 16.67 -12.92
C MET A 104 -9.13 15.61 -12.59
N LEU A 105 -8.79 14.78 -13.58
CA LEU A 105 -7.73 13.78 -13.46
C LEU A 105 -6.41 14.35 -13.98
N ALA A 106 -5.45 14.56 -13.10
CA ALA A 106 -4.11 15.05 -13.43
C ALA A 106 -3.07 13.92 -13.34
N GLY A 107 -2.03 13.99 -14.16
CA GLY A 107 -0.93 13.03 -14.15
C GLY A 107 -0.12 13.02 -15.45
N LEU A 108 1.02 12.36 -15.44
CA LEU A 108 1.90 12.21 -16.60
C LEU A 108 1.28 11.30 -17.66
N GLN A 109 1.87 11.30 -18.86
CA GLN A 109 1.49 10.37 -19.92
C GLN A 109 1.69 8.92 -19.43
N GLY A 110 0.73 8.04 -19.72
CA GLY A 110 0.78 6.64 -19.28
C GLY A 110 0.35 6.40 -17.82
N ALA A 111 0.01 7.43 -17.04
CA ALA A 111 -0.45 7.29 -15.64
C ALA A 111 -1.84 6.66 -15.48
N GLY A 112 -2.51 6.28 -16.57
CA GLY A 112 -3.80 5.61 -16.53
C GLY A 112 -5.02 6.53 -16.36
N LYS A 113 -4.89 7.85 -16.59
CA LYS A 113 -5.99 8.82 -16.45
C LYS A 113 -7.25 8.42 -17.23
N THR A 114 -7.11 8.11 -18.51
CA THR A 114 -8.23 7.72 -19.38
C THR A 114 -8.89 6.43 -18.89
N THR A 115 -8.10 5.46 -18.47
CA THR A 115 -8.60 4.20 -17.90
C THR A 115 -9.35 4.45 -16.58
N LEU A 116 -8.80 5.32 -15.72
CA LEU A 116 -9.46 5.72 -14.48
C LEU A 116 -10.77 6.47 -14.75
N ALA A 117 -10.77 7.43 -15.70
CA ALA A 117 -11.97 8.14 -16.09
C ALA A 117 -13.09 7.19 -16.51
N GLY A 118 -12.79 6.21 -17.38
CA GLY A 118 -13.76 5.22 -17.84
C GLY A 118 -14.29 4.35 -16.70
N LYS A 119 -13.41 3.85 -15.83
CA LYS A 119 -13.80 3.01 -14.68
C LYS A 119 -14.61 3.79 -13.65
N LEU A 120 -14.17 5.00 -13.30
CA LEU A 120 -14.87 5.89 -12.38
C LEU A 120 -16.24 6.30 -12.92
N GLY A 121 -16.30 6.67 -14.21
CA GLY A 121 -17.56 7.01 -14.88
C GLY A 121 -18.57 5.86 -14.86
N ARG A 122 -18.12 4.62 -15.12
CA ARG A 122 -18.95 3.43 -15.01
C ARG A 122 -19.45 3.22 -13.58
N TRP A 123 -18.55 3.26 -12.59
CA TRP A 123 -18.89 3.07 -11.18
C TRP A 123 -19.90 4.11 -10.68
N LEU A 124 -19.74 5.38 -11.06
CA LEU A 124 -20.67 6.45 -10.72
C LEU A 124 -22.04 6.26 -11.40
N ARG A 125 -22.05 5.84 -12.66
CA ARG A 125 -23.29 5.54 -13.37
C ARG A 125 -24.05 4.39 -12.73
N ASP A 126 -23.37 3.36 -12.28
CA ASP A 126 -23.97 2.21 -11.58
C ASP A 126 -24.58 2.62 -10.23
N GLN A 127 -24.16 3.77 -9.67
CA GLN A 127 -24.78 4.44 -8.51
C GLN A 127 -25.87 5.46 -8.88
N GLY A 128 -26.35 5.46 -10.11
CA GLY A 128 -27.41 6.35 -10.58
C GLY A 128 -26.97 7.79 -10.88
N LYS A 129 -25.66 8.09 -10.92
CA LYS A 129 -25.15 9.42 -11.28
C LYS A 129 -25.13 9.62 -12.80
N ARG A 130 -25.47 10.84 -13.23
CA ARG A 130 -25.34 11.24 -14.64
C ARG A 130 -23.90 11.69 -14.89
N VAL A 131 -23.13 10.92 -15.64
CA VAL A 131 -21.70 11.17 -15.89
C VAL A 131 -21.49 11.67 -17.29
N LEU A 132 -20.69 12.74 -17.43
CA LEU A 132 -20.14 13.22 -18.69
C LEU A 132 -18.62 13.09 -18.63
N LEU A 133 -18.02 12.46 -19.63
CA LEU A 133 -16.56 12.41 -19.83
C LEU A 133 -16.18 13.41 -20.93
N VAL A 134 -15.15 14.20 -20.70
CA VAL A 134 -14.65 15.23 -21.61
C VAL A 134 -13.20 14.97 -21.92
#